data_d3efd0f626a9908d754a250bf93fcf75
#
_entry.id   d3efd0f626a9908d754a250bf93fcf75
#
_cell.length_a   1.000
_cell.length_b   1.000
_cell.length_c   1.000
_cell.angle_alpha   90.00
_cell.angle_beta   90.00
_cell.angle_gamma   90.00
#
_symmetry.space_group_name_H-M   'P 1'
#
loop_
_entity.id
_entity.type
_entity.pdbx_description
1 polymer ?
#
loop_
_entity_poly.entity_id
_entity_poly.type
_entity_poly.pdbx_seq_one_letter_code
_entity_poly.pdbx_strand_id
1 'polypeptide(L)' 'DVTEPEPLPAESPLWDLDQMLITPHVAGNFFLSETFERIVRIAGENLKAWANHEPFRNVVDLKAGY' A
#
# COMPACT_ATOMS: atom_id res chain seq x y z
N ASP A 1 -0.24 -11.84 1.33
CA ASP A 1 0.02 -10.65 0.52
C ASP A 1 0.97 -9.68 1.24
N VAL A 2 0.81 -9.52 2.54
CA VAL A 2 1.71 -8.74 3.40
C VAL A 2 2.30 -9.65 4.46
N THR A 3 3.58 -9.57 4.69
CA THR A 3 4.31 -10.41 5.66
C THR A 3 5.20 -9.56 6.58
N GLU A 4 5.55 -10.14 7.73
CA GLU A 4 6.51 -9.54 8.66
C GLU A 4 7.58 -10.59 8.99
N PRO A 5 8.86 -10.37 8.63
CA PRO A 5 9.35 -9.25 7.82
C PRO A 5 8.98 -9.35 6.32
N GLU A 6 9.17 -8.26 5.60
CA GLU A 6 9.01 -8.22 4.15
C GLU A 6 10.28 -7.66 3.50
N PRO A 7 10.84 -8.32 2.45
CA PRO A 7 10.37 -9.56 1.80
C PRO A 7 10.42 -10.77 2.73
N LEU A 8 9.52 -11.75 2.51
CA LEU A 8 9.48 -12.98 3.30
C LEU A 8 10.78 -13.78 3.12
N PRO A 9 11.53 -14.08 4.21
CA PRO A 9 12.78 -14.82 4.12
C PRO A 9 12.61 -16.20 3.48
N ALA A 10 13.64 -16.67 2.75
CA ALA A 10 13.59 -17.95 2.05
C ALA A 10 13.44 -19.15 3.02
N GLU A 11 13.94 -19.01 4.24
CA GLU A 11 13.85 -20.00 5.31
C GLU A 11 12.56 -19.93 6.14
N SER A 12 11.64 -19.06 5.76
CA SER A 12 10.37 -18.90 6.50
C SER A 12 9.53 -20.18 6.41
N PRO A 13 9.02 -20.69 7.57
CA PRO A 13 8.17 -21.87 7.56
C PRO A 13 6.82 -21.64 6.85
N LEU A 14 6.47 -20.41 6.53
CA LEU A 14 5.25 -20.11 5.77
C LEU A 14 5.27 -20.67 4.36
N TRP A 15 6.47 -20.90 3.77
CA TRP A 15 6.60 -21.49 2.44
C TRP A 15 6.20 -22.97 2.39
N ASP A 16 6.27 -23.67 3.52
CA ASP A 16 6.03 -25.11 3.63
C ASP A 16 4.59 -25.46 4.08
N LEU A 17 3.74 -24.45 4.23
CA LEU A 17 2.35 -24.65 4.66
C LEU A 17 1.43 -24.89 3.45
N ASP A 18 0.97 -26.11 3.24
CA ASP A 18 0.09 -26.50 2.13
C ASP A 18 -1.24 -25.72 2.08
N GLN A 19 -1.73 -25.26 3.23
CA GLN A 19 -2.97 -24.46 3.33
C GLN A 19 -2.73 -22.95 3.14
N MET A 20 -1.49 -22.51 2.88
CA MET A 20 -1.14 -21.10 2.72
C MET A 20 -1.09 -20.71 1.25
N LEU A 21 -1.75 -19.61 0.91
CA LEU A 21 -1.57 -18.93 -0.37
C LEU A 21 -0.81 -17.63 -0.13
N ILE A 22 0.40 -17.56 -0.66
CA ILE A 22 1.27 -16.38 -0.55
C ILE A 22 1.25 -15.62 -1.86
N THR A 23 0.88 -14.33 -1.82
CA THR A 23 0.94 -13.41 -2.94
C THR A 23 1.96 -12.31 -2.65
N PRO A 24 2.66 -11.77 -3.68
CA PRO A 24 3.82 -10.89 -3.48
C PRO A 24 3.42 -9.42 -3.33
N HIS A 25 2.64 -9.06 -2.30
CA HIS A 25 2.21 -7.69 -1.97
C HIS A 25 1.57 -6.97 -3.17
N VAL A 26 0.58 -7.60 -3.79
CA VAL A 26 -0.06 -7.11 -5.03
C VAL A 26 -1.54 -6.79 -4.89
N ALA A 27 -2.14 -6.99 -3.71
CA ALA A 27 -3.58 -6.78 -3.50
C ALA A 27 -4.01 -5.32 -3.74
N GLY A 28 -3.13 -4.35 -3.51
CA GLY A 28 -3.37 -2.93 -3.77
C GLY A 28 -3.08 -2.45 -5.19
N ASN A 29 -2.80 -3.36 -6.12
CA ASN A 29 -2.43 -3.02 -7.49
C ASN A 29 -3.60 -2.46 -8.30
N PHE A 30 -3.31 -1.89 -9.49
CA PHE A 30 -4.25 -1.19 -10.39
C PHE A 30 -5.22 -2.11 -11.15
N PHE A 31 -5.31 -3.39 -10.81
CA PHE A 31 -6.25 -4.32 -11.44
C PHE A 31 -7.72 -4.01 -11.14
N LEU A 32 -7.99 -3.27 -10.07
CA LEU A 32 -9.32 -2.77 -9.74
C LEU A 32 -9.40 -1.28 -10.12
N SER A 33 -10.33 -0.92 -10.99
CA SER A 33 -10.60 0.47 -11.37
C SER A 33 -10.83 1.38 -10.15
N GLU A 34 -11.53 0.87 -9.14
CA GLU A 34 -11.78 1.53 -7.86
C GLU A 34 -10.48 1.98 -7.17
N THR A 35 -9.44 1.14 -7.17
CA THR A 35 -8.14 1.47 -6.55
C THR A 35 -7.50 2.67 -7.26
N PHE A 36 -7.48 2.65 -8.59
CA PHE A 36 -6.94 3.74 -9.40
C PHE A 36 -7.72 5.04 -9.19
N GLU A 37 -9.04 4.98 -9.22
CA GLU A 37 -9.91 6.14 -9.01
C GLU A 37 -9.69 6.78 -7.63
N ARG A 38 -9.55 5.95 -6.58
CA ARG A 38 -9.25 6.45 -5.23
C ARG A 38 -7.90 7.16 -5.15
N ILE A 39 -6.86 6.61 -5.78
CA ILE A 39 -5.52 7.22 -5.82
C ILE A 39 -5.59 8.57 -6.53
N VAL A 40 -6.20 8.63 -7.70
CA VAL A 40 -6.35 9.86 -8.48
C VAL A 40 -7.15 10.92 -7.70
N ARG A 41 -8.22 10.50 -7.02
CA ARG A 41 -9.01 11.40 -6.19
C ARG A 41 -8.21 12.00 -5.04
N ILE A 42 -7.48 11.16 -4.27
CA ILE A 42 -6.64 11.65 -3.15
C ILE A 42 -5.54 12.58 -3.66
N ALA A 43 -4.89 12.23 -4.78
CA ALA A 43 -3.89 13.10 -5.39
C ALA A 43 -4.48 14.46 -5.82
N GLY A 44 -5.65 14.45 -6.42
CA GLY A 44 -6.37 15.67 -6.81
C GLY A 44 -6.79 16.53 -5.62
N GLU A 45 -7.28 15.90 -4.53
CA GLU A 45 -7.62 16.59 -3.29
C GLU A 45 -6.37 17.23 -2.66
N ASN A 46 -5.24 16.50 -2.62
CA ASN A 46 -3.98 17.03 -2.10
C ASN A 46 -3.41 18.17 -2.96
N LEU A 47 -3.57 18.10 -4.28
CA LEU A 47 -3.17 19.19 -5.16
C LEU A 47 -3.98 20.48 -4.89
N LYS A 48 -5.29 20.36 -4.66
CA LYS A 48 -6.14 21.48 -4.27
C LYS A 48 -5.76 22.03 -2.89
N ALA A 49 -5.52 21.14 -1.92
CA ALA A 49 -5.08 21.50 -0.58
C ALA A 49 -3.76 22.28 -0.62
N TRP A 50 -2.80 21.80 -1.45
CA TRP A 50 -1.54 22.50 -1.66
C TRP A 50 -1.74 23.93 -2.20
N ALA A 51 -2.58 24.08 -3.22
CA ALA A 51 -2.88 25.40 -3.81
C ALA A 51 -3.57 26.36 -2.84
N ASN A 52 -4.33 25.82 -1.87
CA ASN A 52 -5.08 26.59 -0.86
C ASN A 52 -4.34 26.71 0.49
N HIS A 53 -3.14 26.19 0.62
CA HIS A 53 -2.38 26.08 1.88
C HIS A 53 -3.14 25.32 2.99
N GLU A 54 -3.88 24.28 2.62
CA GLU A 54 -4.63 23.40 3.51
C GLU A 54 -3.84 22.13 3.84
N PRO A 55 -4.18 21.41 4.93
CA PRO A 55 -3.53 20.14 5.28
C PRO A 55 -3.74 19.07 4.23
N PHE A 56 -2.71 18.23 4.00
CA PHE A 56 -2.79 17.08 3.11
C PHE A 56 -3.43 15.87 3.80
N ARG A 57 -3.99 14.98 2.99
CA ARG A 57 -4.44 13.65 3.40
C ARG A 57 -3.35 12.62 3.14
N ASN A 58 -3.34 11.56 3.94
CA ASN A 58 -2.43 10.42 3.79
C ASN A 58 -0.95 10.84 3.72
N VAL A 59 -0.55 11.75 4.59
CA VAL A 59 0.85 12.17 4.70
C VAL A 59 1.64 11.03 5.34
N VAL A 60 2.73 10.64 4.67
CA VAL A 60 3.63 9.58 5.16
C VAL A 60 4.33 10.04 6.43
N ASP A 61 4.28 9.23 7.49
CA ASP A 61 5.14 9.39 8.65
C ASP A 61 6.52 8.83 8.32
N LEU A 62 7.52 9.71 8.21
CA LEU A 62 8.89 9.32 7.83
C LEU A 62 9.59 8.44 8.88
N LYS A 63 9.10 8.40 10.12
CA LYS A 63 9.67 7.51 11.17
C LYS A 63 9.03 6.12 11.11
N ALA A 64 7.73 6.06 10.89
CA ALA A 64 7.01 4.81 10.74
C ALA A 64 7.22 4.17 9.36
N GLY A 65 7.52 4.98 8.32
CA GLY A 65 7.74 4.52 6.95
C GLY A 65 6.47 4.36 6.12
N TYR A 66 5.32 4.73 6.65
CA TYR A 66 4.02 4.67 5.97
C TYR A 66 3.08 5.77 6.44
#